data_6b627d513b532593a95e9d14681ca7e2
#
_entry.id   6b627d513b532593a95e9d14681ca7e2
#
_cell.length_a   1.000
_cell.length_b   1.000
_cell.length_c   1.000
_cell.angle_alpha   90.00
_cell.angle_beta   90.00
_cell.angle_gamma   90.00
#
_symmetry.space_group_name_H-M   'P 1'
#
loop_
_entity.id
_entity.type
_entity.pdbx_description
1 polymer ?
#
loop_
_entity_poly.entity_id
_entity_poly.type
_entity_poly.pdbx_seq_one_letter_code
_entity_poly.pdbx_strand_id
1 'polypeptide(L)'
;RVAIDLIATEAEDYVNVGLQDENGGYIMTKYLLEKGYEKIYVCARKNAGVDHERWMGYRKAWEEAGKSYLTNDFISLNETEQDRNKNYQMMMKFIGKKTALFFLSDMFAVEAIHYFQKRGVIIPDELGIAGFDGNILGKYCYPRLTTVYQDVTEKGKTAVKIMIDILENRLKSGLDVKQPVTLIKGNSV
;
A
#
# COMPACT_ATOMS: atom_id res chain seq x y z
N ARG A 1 -20.48 15.55 -10.25
CA ARG A 1 -19.75 14.31 -10.63
C ARG A 1 -19.14 13.67 -9.39
N VAL A 2 -19.06 12.35 -9.35
CA VAL A 2 -18.38 11.58 -8.28
C VAL A 2 -17.19 10.87 -8.91
N ALA A 3 -16.03 11.00 -8.29
CA ALA A 3 -14.81 10.29 -8.64
C ALA A 3 -14.42 9.35 -7.49
N ILE A 4 -13.70 8.29 -7.81
CA ILE A 4 -13.15 7.34 -6.84
C ILE A 4 -11.63 7.33 -7.01
N ASP A 5 -10.91 7.53 -5.88
CA ASP A 5 -9.45 7.58 -5.83
C ASP A 5 -8.82 8.62 -6.81
N LEU A 6 -9.57 9.70 -7.10
CA LEU A 6 -9.02 10.82 -7.84
C LEU A 6 -8.11 11.64 -6.92
N ILE A 7 -6.90 11.87 -7.35
CA ILE A 7 -6.08 12.91 -6.72
C ILE A 7 -6.49 14.22 -7.34
N ALA A 8 -7.22 15.01 -6.55
CA ALA A 8 -7.78 16.27 -7.00
C ALA A 8 -6.65 17.23 -7.34
N THR A 9 -6.49 17.47 -8.62
CA THR A 9 -5.64 18.55 -9.14
C THR A 9 -6.54 19.65 -9.60
N GLU A 10 -7.56 20.08 -9.47
CA GLU A 10 -8.23 21.27 -10.03
C GLU A 10 -9.73 21.11 -10.40
N ALA A 11 -10.40 20.08 -9.99
CA ALA A 11 -11.81 19.95 -10.34
C ALA A 11 -12.72 20.41 -9.19
N GLU A 12 -13.09 21.66 -9.18
CA GLU A 12 -14.11 22.22 -8.27
C GLU A 12 -15.48 21.53 -8.38
N ASP A 13 -15.69 20.75 -9.46
CA ASP A 13 -16.98 20.11 -9.80
C ASP A 13 -17.10 18.65 -9.39
N TYR A 14 -16.14 18.09 -8.67
CA TYR A 14 -16.16 16.69 -8.27
C TYR A 14 -16.33 16.52 -6.75
N VAL A 15 -16.99 15.45 -6.37
CA VAL A 15 -16.81 14.86 -5.04
C VAL A 15 -15.89 13.65 -5.23
N ASN A 16 -14.79 13.63 -4.50
CA ASN A 16 -13.89 12.50 -4.48
C ASN A 16 -14.21 11.60 -3.29
N VAL A 17 -14.22 10.28 -3.52
CA VAL A 17 -14.29 9.27 -2.47
C VAL A 17 -13.03 8.44 -2.56
N GLY A 18 -12.09 8.72 -1.67
CA GLY A 18 -10.80 8.04 -1.59
C GLY A 18 -10.58 7.38 -0.23
N LEU A 19 -9.33 7.07 0.03
CA LEU A 19 -8.86 6.47 1.27
C LEU A 19 -7.87 7.41 1.97
N GLN A 20 -7.60 7.15 3.23
CA GLN A 20 -6.48 7.76 3.96
C GLN A 20 -5.17 7.08 3.55
N ASP A 21 -4.77 7.21 2.26
CA ASP A 21 -3.62 6.51 1.69
C ASP A 21 -2.31 6.87 2.37
N GLU A 22 -2.08 8.15 2.68
CA GLU A 22 -0.92 8.58 3.47
C GLU A 22 -0.89 7.91 4.84
N ASN A 23 -2.03 7.88 5.54
CA ASN A 23 -2.12 7.18 6.83
C ASN A 23 -1.86 5.68 6.68
N GLY A 24 -2.29 5.05 5.59
CA GLY A 24 -2.01 3.65 5.30
C GLY A 24 -0.51 3.36 5.15
N GLY A 25 0.19 4.19 4.39
CA GLY A 25 1.65 4.11 4.27
C GLY A 25 2.35 4.34 5.62
N TYR A 26 1.87 5.32 6.39
CA TYR A 26 2.39 5.64 7.71
C TYR A 26 2.23 4.49 8.72
N ILE A 27 1.03 3.95 8.91
CA ILE A 27 0.76 2.91 9.91
C ILE A 27 1.51 1.61 9.62
N MET A 28 1.63 1.23 8.33
CA MET A 28 2.42 0.06 7.95
C MET A 28 3.90 0.28 8.24
N THR A 29 4.46 1.40 7.80
CA THR A 29 5.89 1.69 7.99
C THR A 29 6.24 1.79 9.47
N LYS A 30 5.42 2.48 10.27
CA LYS A 30 5.58 2.55 11.72
C LYS A 30 5.59 1.16 12.35
N TYR A 31 4.65 0.30 11.97
CA TYR A 31 4.58 -1.08 12.46
C TYR A 31 5.84 -1.88 12.11
N LEU A 32 6.36 -1.75 10.87
CA LEU A 32 7.60 -2.39 10.47
C LEU A 32 8.81 -1.90 11.28
N LEU A 33 8.90 -0.59 11.53
CA LEU A 33 9.95 -0.01 12.38
C LEU A 33 9.85 -0.51 13.83
N GLU A 34 8.65 -0.61 14.40
CA GLU A 34 8.39 -1.17 15.73
C GLU A 34 8.75 -2.66 15.82
N LYS A 35 8.63 -3.40 14.73
CA LYS A 35 9.08 -4.79 14.59
C LYS A 35 10.61 -4.94 14.50
N GLY A 36 11.34 -3.84 14.38
CA GLY A 36 12.80 -3.83 14.33
C GLY A 36 13.40 -3.93 12.93
N TYR A 37 12.59 -3.75 11.86
CA TYR A 37 13.12 -3.61 10.52
C TYR A 37 13.94 -2.32 10.40
N GLU A 38 15.14 -2.45 9.84
CA GLU A 38 16.09 -1.34 9.67
C GLU A 38 16.16 -0.84 8.24
N LYS A 39 15.72 -1.67 7.31
CA LYS A 39 15.60 -1.35 5.89
C LYS A 39 14.21 -1.72 5.40
N ILE A 40 13.49 -0.76 4.86
CA ILE A 40 12.15 -0.96 4.33
C ILE A 40 12.13 -0.36 2.93
N TYR A 41 11.88 -1.19 1.93
CA TYR A 41 11.71 -0.76 0.54
C TYR A 41 10.23 -0.74 0.20
N VAL A 42 9.77 0.36 -0.40
CA VAL A 42 8.40 0.48 -0.92
C VAL A 42 8.39 0.04 -2.38
N CYS A 43 7.50 -0.87 -2.71
CA CYS A 43 7.41 -1.47 -4.03
C CYS A 43 6.05 -1.20 -4.65
N ALA A 44 6.01 -0.47 -5.77
CA ALA A 44 4.79 -0.15 -6.50
C ALA A 44 5.09 0.06 -8.00
N ARG A 45 4.05 0.16 -8.84
CA ARG A 45 4.26 0.37 -10.28
C ARG A 45 4.87 1.73 -10.58
N LYS A 46 4.45 2.78 -9.88
CA LYS A 46 4.97 4.15 -10.06
C LYS A 46 4.73 4.99 -8.82
N ASN A 47 5.59 5.95 -8.59
CA ASN A 47 5.42 6.93 -7.51
C ASN A 47 4.51 8.07 -7.97
N ALA A 48 3.24 7.77 -8.15
CA ALA A 48 2.23 8.74 -8.56
C ALA A 48 0.86 8.33 -8.03
N GLY A 49 -0.07 9.26 -8.01
CA GLY A 49 -1.42 8.96 -7.57
C GLY A 49 -1.47 8.54 -6.10
N VAL A 50 -2.33 7.58 -5.77
CA VAL A 50 -2.48 7.05 -4.41
C VAL A 50 -1.19 6.37 -3.89
N ASP A 51 -0.38 5.81 -4.78
CA ASP A 51 0.92 5.24 -4.40
C ASP A 51 1.90 6.32 -3.91
N HIS A 52 1.80 7.54 -4.44
CA HIS A 52 2.56 8.68 -3.94
C HIS A 52 2.10 9.10 -2.54
N GLU A 53 0.80 9.14 -2.27
CA GLU A 53 0.28 9.42 -0.91
C GLU A 53 0.78 8.37 0.09
N ARG A 54 0.74 7.07 -0.26
CA ARG A 54 1.29 5.98 0.55
C ARG A 54 2.79 6.14 0.81
N TRP A 55 3.54 6.56 -0.21
CA TRP A 55 4.96 6.89 -0.08
C TRP A 55 5.20 8.07 0.85
N MET A 56 4.35 9.11 0.83
CA MET A 56 4.45 10.23 1.78
C MET A 56 4.22 9.75 3.21
N GLY A 57 3.29 8.83 3.44
CA GLY A 57 3.09 8.19 4.74
C GLY A 57 4.31 7.40 5.21
N TYR A 58 4.96 6.66 4.32
CA TYR A 58 6.22 5.98 4.60
C TYR A 58 7.29 6.98 5.07
N ARG A 59 7.50 8.06 4.35
CA ARG A 59 8.47 9.10 4.71
C ARG A 59 8.21 9.68 6.10
N LYS A 60 6.95 10.05 6.35
CA LYS A 60 6.51 10.59 7.63
C LYS A 60 6.84 9.66 8.80
N ALA A 61 6.63 8.36 8.66
CA ALA A 61 6.95 7.39 9.70
C ALA A 61 8.45 7.32 10.00
N TRP A 62 9.30 7.40 8.97
CA TRP A 62 10.76 7.46 9.16
C TRP A 62 11.20 8.75 9.85
N GLU A 63 10.66 9.89 9.44
CA GLU A 63 10.95 11.20 10.02
C GLU A 63 10.57 11.27 11.51
N GLU A 64 9.37 10.77 11.87
CA GLU A 64 8.92 10.70 13.26
C GLU A 64 9.75 9.74 14.11
N ALA A 65 10.29 8.69 13.52
CA ALA A 65 11.20 7.78 14.20
C ALA A 65 12.63 8.35 14.38
N GLY A 66 12.89 9.56 13.88
CA GLY A 66 14.22 10.18 13.90
C GLY A 66 15.26 9.43 13.05
N LYS A 67 14.79 8.72 12.02
CA LYS A 67 15.63 7.91 11.13
C LYS A 67 15.62 8.47 9.71
N SER A 68 16.62 8.07 8.92
CA SER A 68 16.75 8.48 7.52
C SER A 68 16.17 7.42 6.59
N TYR A 69 15.56 7.87 5.51
CA TYR A 69 15.19 7.07 4.35
C TYR A 69 15.91 7.60 3.10
N LEU A 70 15.96 6.79 2.04
CA LEU A 70 16.54 7.18 0.76
C LEU A 70 15.45 7.25 -0.32
N THR A 71 15.61 8.15 -1.27
CA THR A 71 14.70 8.19 -2.45
C THR A 71 14.69 6.86 -3.20
N ASN A 72 15.82 6.16 -3.21
CA ASN A 72 15.97 4.84 -3.82
C ASN A 72 15.33 3.70 -3.03
N ASP A 73 14.73 3.98 -1.86
CA ASP A 73 13.91 2.99 -1.14
C ASP A 73 12.55 2.77 -1.82
N PHE A 74 12.17 3.63 -2.77
CA PHE A 74 11.05 3.38 -3.66
C PHE A 74 11.51 2.59 -4.90
N ILE A 75 10.96 1.39 -5.08
CA ILE A 75 11.27 0.48 -6.18
C ILE A 75 10.10 0.42 -7.14
N SER A 76 10.31 0.89 -8.36
CA SER A 76 9.29 0.79 -9.42
C SER A 76 9.25 -0.64 -9.98
N LEU A 77 8.05 -1.22 -9.95
CA LEU A 77 7.77 -2.55 -10.48
C LEU A 77 7.37 -2.46 -11.96
N ASN A 78 7.86 -3.40 -12.74
CA ASN A 78 7.47 -3.54 -14.14
C ASN A 78 6.00 -3.98 -14.30
N GLU A 79 5.42 -3.76 -15.47
CA GLU A 79 3.99 -4.00 -15.70
C GLU A 79 3.64 -5.48 -15.82
N THR A 80 4.42 -6.23 -16.60
CA THR A 80 4.17 -7.65 -16.82
C THR A 80 4.75 -8.51 -15.70
N GLU A 81 4.14 -9.66 -15.40
CA GLU A 81 4.68 -10.61 -14.43
C GLU A 81 6.11 -11.06 -14.81
N GLN A 82 6.35 -11.33 -16.09
CA GLN A 82 7.65 -11.74 -16.57
C GLN A 82 8.73 -10.69 -16.27
N ASP A 83 8.42 -9.41 -16.44
CA ASP A 83 9.37 -8.34 -16.16
C ASP A 83 9.49 -8.04 -14.66
N ARG A 84 8.40 -8.23 -13.87
CA ARG A 84 8.48 -8.15 -12.40
C ARG A 84 9.38 -9.23 -11.81
N ASN A 85 9.48 -10.40 -12.44
CA ASN A 85 10.46 -11.40 -12.04
C ASN A 85 11.90 -10.88 -12.10
N LYS A 86 12.22 -9.95 -13.01
CA LYS A 86 13.53 -9.26 -13.04
C LYS A 86 13.68 -8.31 -11.83
N ASN A 87 12.59 -7.59 -11.46
CA ASN A 87 12.60 -6.78 -10.24
C ASN A 87 12.87 -7.66 -9.00
N TYR A 88 12.15 -8.77 -8.84
CA TYR A 88 12.34 -9.69 -7.71
C TYR A 88 13.73 -10.31 -7.69
N GLN A 89 14.29 -10.67 -8.86
CA GLN A 89 15.66 -11.15 -8.97
C GLN A 89 16.67 -10.10 -8.49
N MET A 90 16.46 -8.84 -8.84
CA MET A 90 17.30 -7.74 -8.35
C MET A 90 17.16 -7.56 -6.83
N MET A 91 15.96 -7.77 -6.28
CA MET A 91 15.69 -7.64 -4.84
C MET A 91 16.33 -8.76 -4.01
N MET A 92 16.78 -9.88 -4.61
CA MET A 92 17.48 -10.96 -3.89
C MET A 92 18.70 -10.43 -3.12
N LYS A 93 19.33 -9.35 -3.57
CA LYS A 93 20.45 -8.69 -2.88
C LYS A 93 20.05 -7.97 -1.58
N PHE A 94 18.76 -7.75 -1.36
CA PHE A 94 18.23 -7.07 -0.17
C PHE A 94 17.89 -8.03 0.97
N ILE A 95 17.95 -9.36 0.72
CA ILE A 95 17.62 -10.37 1.71
C ILE A 95 18.46 -10.17 2.97
N GLY A 96 17.79 -10.08 4.10
CA GLY A 96 18.39 -9.92 5.41
C GLY A 96 17.32 -9.81 6.50
N LYS A 97 17.61 -10.32 7.69
CA LYS A 97 16.66 -10.45 8.83
C LYS A 97 15.98 -9.13 9.25
N LYS A 98 16.58 -8.00 8.91
CA LYS A 98 16.06 -6.67 9.26
C LYS A 98 15.59 -5.88 8.04
N THR A 99 15.33 -6.56 6.95
CA THR A 99 14.84 -5.97 5.71
C THR A 99 13.39 -6.36 5.46
N ALA A 100 12.56 -5.40 5.09
CA ALA A 100 11.19 -5.62 4.64
C ALA A 100 10.94 -5.00 3.27
N LEU A 101 10.11 -5.66 2.47
CA LEU A 101 9.54 -5.13 1.25
C LEU A 101 8.07 -4.80 1.51
N PHE A 102 7.70 -3.54 1.39
CA PHE A 102 6.33 -3.07 1.52
C PHE A 102 5.76 -2.83 0.12
N PHE A 103 4.96 -3.76 -0.34
CA PHE A 103 4.25 -3.65 -1.60
C PHE A 103 2.97 -2.84 -1.42
N LEU A 104 2.76 -1.84 -2.28
CA LEU A 104 1.55 -1.01 -2.25
C LEU A 104 0.34 -1.69 -2.91
N SER A 105 0.41 -3.01 -3.08
CA SER A 105 -0.71 -3.89 -3.43
C SER A 105 -0.45 -5.32 -2.95
N ASP A 106 -1.46 -5.97 -2.39
CA ASP A 106 -1.40 -7.36 -1.92
C ASP A 106 -1.11 -8.34 -3.06
N MET A 107 -1.57 -8.05 -4.28
CA MET A 107 -1.29 -8.89 -5.43
C MET A 107 0.22 -9.03 -5.66
N PHE A 108 0.94 -7.92 -5.66
CA PHE A 108 2.39 -7.94 -5.85
C PHE A 108 3.13 -8.52 -4.64
N ALA A 109 2.62 -8.29 -3.42
CA ALA A 109 3.18 -8.89 -2.22
C ALA A 109 3.08 -10.42 -2.25
N VAL A 110 1.94 -10.98 -2.63
CA VAL A 110 1.73 -12.43 -2.73
C VAL A 110 2.56 -13.04 -3.86
N GLU A 111 2.64 -12.36 -5.01
CA GLU A 111 3.50 -12.78 -6.12
C GLU A 111 4.98 -12.82 -5.68
N ALA A 112 5.43 -11.81 -4.92
CA ALA A 112 6.78 -11.75 -4.38
C ALA A 112 7.04 -12.86 -3.33
N ILE A 113 6.11 -13.11 -2.41
CA ILE A 113 6.20 -14.23 -1.45
C ILE A 113 6.47 -15.53 -2.21
N HIS A 114 5.65 -15.82 -3.22
CA HIS A 114 5.80 -17.03 -4.02
C HIS A 114 7.14 -17.08 -4.76
N TYR A 115 7.59 -15.96 -5.32
CA TYR A 115 8.87 -15.87 -6.01
C TYR A 115 10.06 -16.17 -5.09
N PHE A 116 10.09 -15.55 -3.89
CA PHE A 116 11.17 -15.70 -2.95
C PHE A 116 11.18 -17.10 -2.30
N GLN A 117 10.02 -17.62 -1.91
CA GLN A 117 9.91 -18.97 -1.33
C GLN A 117 10.37 -20.06 -2.31
N LYS A 118 10.05 -19.96 -3.60
CA LYS A 118 10.56 -20.87 -4.63
C LYS A 118 12.09 -20.90 -4.71
N ARG A 119 12.77 -19.88 -4.17
CA ARG A 119 14.24 -19.76 -4.13
C ARG A 119 14.82 -20.03 -2.74
N GLY A 120 14.01 -20.57 -1.84
CA GLY A 120 14.42 -20.98 -0.51
C GLY A 120 14.48 -19.87 0.53
N VAL A 121 13.99 -18.66 0.21
CA VAL A 121 13.96 -17.55 1.18
C VAL A 121 12.87 -17.80 2.22
N ILE A 122 13.24 -17.72 3.50
CA ILE A 122 12.32 -17.93 4.62
C ILE A 122 11.69 -16.58 5.00
N ILE A 123 10.37 -16.49 4.85
CA ILE A 123 9.58 -15.31 5.20
C ILE A 123 8.82 -15.61 6.50
N PRO A 124 8.94 -14.78 7.55
CA PRO A 124 9.63 -13.48 7.58
C PRO A 124 11.09 -13.49 8.04
N ASP A 125 11.66 -14.66 8.39
CA ASP A 125 12.93 -14.77 9.12
C ASP A 125 14.13 -14.14 8.39
N GLU A 126 14.14 -14.22 7.06
CA GLU A 126 15.19 -13.66 6.21
C GLU A 126 14.76 -12.42 5.45
N LEU A 127 13.44 -12.25 5.24
CA LEU A 127 12.87 -11.12 4.51
C LEU A 127 11.42 -10.92 4.93
N GLY A 128 11.10 -9.74 5.48
CA GLY A 128 9.71 -9.36 5.74
C GLY A 128 9.01 -8.92 4.45
N ILE A 129 7.75 -9.30 4.28
CA ILE A 129 6.91 -8.83 3.17
C ILE A 129 5.58 -8.31 3.72
N ALA A 130 5.26 -7.07 3.39
CA ALA A 130 4.01 -6.40 3.73
C ALA A 130 3.25 -6.00 2.47
N GLY A 131 1.93 -5.86 2.58
CA GLY A 131 1.04 -5.50 1.49
C GLY A 131 0.14 -4.30 1.79
N PHE A 132 -0.70 -4.00 0.82
CA PHE A 132 -1.77 -3.00 0.89
C PHE A 132 -2.97 -3.54 0.09
N ASP A 133 -4.19 -3.35 0.53
CA ASP A 133 -5.53 -3.62 0.05
C ASP A 133 -6.34 -4.48 1.04
N GLY A 134 -5.72 -5.44 1.75
CA GLY A 134 -6.40 -6.40 2.62
C GLY A 134 -7.26 -7.39 1.85
N ASN A 135 -6.83 -7.77 0.64
CA ASN A 135 -7.62 -8.64 -0.24
C ASN A 135 -7.54 -10.12 0.14
N ILE A 136 -8.36 -10.94 -0.54
CA ILE A 136 -8.49 -12.37 -0.28
C ILE A 136 -7.19 -13.15 -0.50
N LEU A 137 -6.31 -12.72 -1.42
CA LEU A 137 -5.05 -13.38 -1.73
C LEU A 137 -4.11 -13.33 -0.53
N GLY A 138 -3.97 -12.16 0.11
CA GLY A 138 -3.15 -11.98 1.31
C GLY A 138 -3.65 -12.76 2.52
N LYS A 139 -4.98 -13.03 2.59
CA LYS A 139 -5.58 -13.81 3.66
C LYS A 139 -5.21 -15.30 3.59
N TYR A 140 -5.10 -15.86 2.40
CA TYR A 140 -4.91 -17.29 2.17
C TYR A 140 -3.49 -17.66 1.70
N CYS A 141 -2.59 -16.70 1.47
CA CYS A 141 -1.18 -17.02 1.22
C CYS A 141 -0.49 -17.52 2.50
N TYR A 142 0.64 -18.17 2.34
CA TYR A 142 1.49 -18.60 3.46
C TYR A 142 2.91 -18.05 3.25
N PRO A 143 3.48 -17.35 4.26
CA PRO A 143 2.81 -16.89 5.50
C PRO A 143 1.66 -15.92 5.20
N ARG A 144 0.67 -15.84 6.11
CA ARG A 144 -0.44 -14.89 5.95
C ARG A 144 0.10 -13.46 5.89
N LEU A 145 -0.33 -12.71 4.89
CA LEU A 145 0.18 -11.38 4.63
C LEU A 145 -0.23 -10.38 5.74
N THR A 146 0.72 -9.62 6.21
CA THR A 146 0.49 -8.39 6.97
C THR A 146 0.19 -7.29 5.94
N THR A 147 -0.95 -6.63 6.06
CA THR A 147 -1.43 -5.69 5.03
C THR A 147 -2.22 -4.54 5.63
N VAL A 148 -2.35 -3.45 4.88
CA VAL A 148 -3.29 -2.37 5.18
C VAL A 148 -4.60 -2.67 4.47
N TYR A 149 -5.67 -2.84 5.26
CA TYR A 149 -7.01 -3.12 4.75
C TYR A 149 -7.72 -1.83 4.35
N GLN A 150 -8.36 -1.89 3.19
CA GLN A 150 -9.31 -0.90 2.70
C GLN A 150 -10.70 -1.52 2.50
N ASP A 151 -11.74 -0.88 3.02
CA ASP A 151 -13.11 -1.34 2.81
C ASP A 151 -13.66 -0.81 1.48
N VAL A 152 -13.36 -1.56 0.40
CA VAL A 152 -13.85 -1.21 -0.95
C VAL A 152 -15.37 -1.26 -1.07
N THR A 153 -16.04 -2.08 -0.25
CA THR A 153 -17.49 -2.18 -0.22
C THR A 153 -18.10 -0.91 0.36
N GLU A 154 -17.59 -0.45 1.50
CA GLU A 154 -18.05 0.78 2.13
C GLU A 154 -17.70 2.01 1.29
N LYS A 155 -16.53 2.01 0.62
CA LYS A 155 -16.16 3.05 -0.35
C LYS A 155 -17.18 3.13 -1.49
N GLY A 156 -17.59 1.99 -2.05
CA GLY A 156 -18.61 1.94 -3.09
C GLY A 156 -19.98 2.45 -2.60
N LYS A 157 -20.43 2.03 -1.43
CA LYS A 157 -21.69 2.51 -0.83
C LYS A 157 -21.66 4.02 -0.60
N THR A 158 -20.58 4.54 -0.08
CA THR A 158 -20.38 5.97 0.15
C THR A 158 -20.45 6.75 -1.16
N ALA A 159 -19.79 6.28 -2.23
CA ALA A 159 -19.83 6.91 -3.52
C ALA A 159 -21.25 6.96 -4.11
N VAL A 160 -22.00 5.86 -4.02
CA VAL A 160 -23.41 5.79 -4.47
C VAL A 160 -24.31 6.72 -3.65
N LYS A 161 -24.19 6.73 -2.32
CA LYS A 161 -24.94 7.63 -1.45
C LYS A 161 -24.71 9.10 -1.81
N ILE A 162 -23.46 9.49 -1.96
CA ILE A 162 -23.07 10.86 -2.36
C ILE A 162 -23.65 11.21 -3.72
N MET A 163 -23.62 10.27 -4.68
CA MET A 163 -24.20 10.50 -6.00
C MET A 163 -25.71 10.78 -5.92
N ILE A 164 -26.45 10.00 -5.11
CA ILE A 164 -27.88 10.22 -4.86
C ILE A 164 -28.11 11.59 -4.24
N ASP A 165 -27.33 11.96 -3.20
CA ASP A 165 -27.47 13.26 -2.52
C ASP A 165 -27.20 14.44 -3.46
N ILE A 166 -26.29 14.30 -4.42
CA ILE A 166 -26.06 15.32 -5.46
C ILE A 166 -27.26 15.41 -6.41
N LEU A 167 -27.80 14.27 -6.89
CA LEU A 167 -28.94 14.23 -7.81
C LEU A 167 -30.20 14.83 -7.17
N GLU A 168 -30.37 14.68 -5.87
CA GLU A 168 -31.48 15.25 -5.11
C GLU A 168 -31.20 16.68 -4.60
N ASN A 169 -30.14 17.33 -5.06
CA ASN A 169 -29.69 18.67 -4.65
C ASN A 169 -29.47 18.84 -3.14
N ARG A 170 -29.18 17.76 -2.42
CA ARG A 170 -28.86 17.78 -0.97
C ARG A 170 -27.38 18.05 -0.71
N LEU A 171 -26.52 17.80 -1.68
CA LEU A 171 -25.07 17.99 -1.57
C LEU A 171 -24.53 18.81 -2.72
N LYS A 172 -23.63 19.73 -2.43
CA LYS A 172 -22.87 20.49 -3.44
C LYS A 172 -21.57 19.75 -3.79
N SER A 173 -21.01 20.05 -4.97
CA SER A 173 -19.70 19.58 -5.39
C SER A 173 -18.54 20.12 -4.51
N GLY A 174 -17.35 19.57 -4.65
CA GLY A 174 -16.13 20.06 -3.99
C GLY A 174 -15.78 19.37 -2.65
N LEU A 175 -16.32 18.17 -2.38
CA LEU A 175 -15.97 17.41 -1.20
C LEU A 175 -14.92 16.33 -1.52
N ASP A 176 -13.91 16.19 -0.64
CA ASP A 176 -12.97 15.08 -0.62
C ASP A 176 -13.25 14.22 0.62
N VAL A 177 -13.83 13.05 0.39
CA VAL A 177 -14.20 12.09 1.44
C VAL A 177 -13.12 11.01 1.50
N LYS A 178 -12.32 11.01 2.55
CA LYS A 178 -11.26 10.02 2.78
C LYS A 178 -11.69 9.01 3.84
N GLN A 179 -11.91 7.76 3.43
CA GLN A 179 -12.27 6.68 4.35
C GLN A 179 -11.03 6.13 5.08
N PRO A 180 -11.21 5.65 6.33
CA PRO A 180 -10.13 5.10 7.12
C PRO A 180 -9.60 3.79 6.54
N VAL A 181 -8.35 3.52 6.84
CA VAL A 181 -7.68 2.25 6.56
C VAL A 181 -7.21 1.63 7.88
N THR A 182 -7.04 0.31 7.92
CA THR A 182 -6.63 -0.40 9.14
C THR A 182 -5.52 -1.40 8.86
N LEU A 183 -4.63 -1.60 9.84
CA LEU A 183 -3.58 -2.61 9.76
C LEU A 183 -4.13 -3.99 10.11
N ILE A 184 -3.99 -4.95 9.20
CA ILE A 184 -4.23 -6.38 9.47
C ILE A 184 -2.88 -7.06 9.67
N LYS A 185 -2.65 -7.55 10.87
CA LYS A 185 -1.43 -8.28 11.22
C LYS A 185 -1.54 -9.74 10.75
N GLY A 186 -0.58 -10.16 9.96
CA GLY A 186 -0.34 -11.54 9.55
C GLY A 186 0.97 -12.06 10.13
N ASN A 187 1.63 -12.96 9.38
CA ASN A 187 2.86 -13.63 9.79
C ASN A 187 4.00 -13.38 8.79
N SER A 188 3.82 -12.48 7.83
CA SER A 188 4.79 -12.23 6.76
C SER A 188 5.84 -11.16 7.11
N VAL A 189 5.73 -10.56 8.32
CA VAL A 189 6.68 -9.59 8.91
C VAL A 189 6.87 -9.82 10.39
#